data_64ab8729f1226fbd5a4ed8bf7596b365
#
_entry.id   64ab8729f1226fbd5a4ed8bf7596b365
#
_cell.length_a   1.000
_cell.length_b   1.000
_cell.length_c   1.000
_cell.angle_alpha   90.00
_cell.angle_beta   90.00
_cell.angle_gamma   90.00
#
_symmetry.space_group_name_H-M   'P 1'
#
loop_
_entity.id
_entity.type
_entity.pdbx_description
1 polymer ?
#
loop_
_entity_poly.entity_id
_entity_poly.type
_entity_poly.pdbx_seq_one_letter_code
_entity_poly.pdbx_strand_id
1 'polypeptide(L)'
;MPRIVLITGASSGYGKATAKAFKENGDTVIMTARNLEKLNSACSEVGGDLAFSMDVTNPSDWDLAVKSVKEKYGRLDVLVNNAGGGVAIKEVSEFTTEEIDATIKLNLNSVIYGCRAFADMMKEQKCGTMINISSVCARQCWPTWSVYAAAKAGVLNFSKGMYLEMQPHNVRVSCVVPSSASTGFQSACGIGSTADQLLPEDIAETVLYIANLPQRAVVEDVTVWGIDKQVNPL
;
A
#
# COMPACT_ATOMS: atom_id res chain seq x y z
N MET A 1 -17.61 -10.93 13.31
CA MET A 1 -17.11 -11.70 12.15
C MET A 1 -15.72 -11.14 11.82
N PRO A 2 -14.78 -11.98 11.36
CA PRO A 2 -13.51 -11.51 10.81
C PRO A 2 -13.72 -10.47 9.73
N ARG A 3 -12.84 -9.45 9.65
CA ARG A 3 -12.84 -8.49 8.55
C ARG A 3 -12.27 -9.17 7.31
N ILE A 4 -12.73 -8.76 6.14
CA ILE A 4 -12.16 -9.15 4.85
C ILE A 4 -11.15 -8.09 4.45
N VAL A 5 -9.88 -8.48 4.33
CA VAL A 5 -8.74 -7.58 4.08
C VAL A 5 -8.07 -7.96 2.79
N LEU A 6 -7.92 -7.03 1.86
CA LEU A 6 -7.16 -7.22 0.62
C LEU A 6 -5.87 -6.40 0.68
N ILE A 7 -4.73 -7.06 0.42
CA ILE A 7 -3.40 -6.45 0.46
C ILE A 7 -2.70 -6.67 -0.86
N THR A 8 -2.30 -5.57 -1.51
CA THR A 8 -1.54 -5.61 -2.76
C THR A 8 -0.03 -5.65 -2.51
N GLY A 9 0.73 -6.32 -3.38
CA GLY A 9 2.17 -6.48 -3.21
C GLY A 9 2.53 -7.35 -1.99
N ALA A 10 1.69 -8.33 -1.66
CA ALA A 10 1.77 -9.10 -0.42
C ALA A 10 2.78 -10.27 -0.46
N SER A 11 3.56 -10.43 -1.53
CA SER A 11 4.55 -11.51 -1.63
C SER A 11 5.86 -11.25 -0.86
N SER A 12 6.08 -10.03 -0.36
CA SER A 12 7.31 -9.65 0.37
C SER A 12 7.14 -8.33 1.14
N GLY A 13 8.17 -7.95 1.91
CA GLY A 13 8.29 -6.64 2.56
C GLY A 13 7.06 -6.26 3.39
N TYR A 14 6.67 -5.00 3.32
CA TYR A 14 5.51 -4.47 4.08
C TYR A 14 4.22 -5.26 3.84
N GLY A 15 3.94 -5.62 2.58
CA GLY A 15 2.71 -6.33 2.25
C GLY A 15 2.62 -7.70 2.91
N LYS A 16 3.72 -8.48 2.93
CA LYS A 16 3.78 -9.77 3.61
C LYS A 16 3.66 -9.62 5.13
N ALA A 17 4.41 -8.68 5.72
CA ALA A 17 4.33 -8.40 7.16
C ALA A 17 2.92 -7.92 7.57
N THR A 18 2.30 -7.04 6.75
CA THR A 18 0.91 -6.61 6.95
C THR A 18 -0.07 -7.78 6.89
N ALA A 19 0.09 -8.68 5.91
CA ALA A 19 -0.74 -9.88 5.80
C ALA A 19 -0.64 -10.74 7.05
N LYS A 20 0.58 -10.95 7.58
CA LYS A 20 0.83 -11.68 8.81
C LYS A 20 0.13 -11.01 10.01
N ALA A 21 0.31 -9.70 10.18
CA ALA A 21 -0.30 -8.96 11.30
C ALA A 21 -1.84 -9.05 11.29
N PHE A 22 -2.49 -8.94 10.13
CA PHE A 22 -3.93 -9.12 10.02
C PHE A 22 -4.37 -10.57 10.29
N LYS A 23 -3.60 -11.57 9.86
CA LYS A 23 -3.90 -12.98 10.19
C LYS A 23 -3.82 -13.25 11.68
N GLU A 24 -2.79 -12.77 12.34
CA GLU A 24 -2.61 -12.88 13.79
C GLU A 24 -3.72 -12.15 14.57
N ASN A 25 -4.28 -11.06 13.98
CA ASN A 25 -5.45 -10.36 14.52
C ASN A 25 -6.79 -11.11 14.32
N GLY A 26 -6.79 -12.23 13.58
CA GLY A 26 -7.98 -13.05 13.32
C GLY A 26 -8.81 -12.62 12.10
N ASP A 27 -8.25 -11.82 11.22
CA ASP A 27 -8.90 -11.35 9.99
C ASP A 27 -8.78 -12.39 8.85
N THR A 28 -9.67 -12.29 7.86
CA THR A 28 -9.59 -13.03 6.59
C THR A 28 -8.74 -12.23 5.62
N VAL A 29 -7.62 -12.78 5.18
CA VAL A 29 -6.61 -12.05 4.39
C VAL A 29 -6.52 -12.55 2.96
N ILE A 30 -6.73 -11.63 2.02
CA ILE A 30 -6.58 -11.80 0.59
C ILE A 30 -5.26 -11.16 0.17
N MET A 31 -4.37 -11.93 -0.42
CA MET A 31 -3.04 -11.49 -0.83
C MET A 31 -2.94 -11.43 -2.35
N THR A 32 -2.40 -10.32 -2.88
CA THR A 32 -2.17 -10.21 -4.32
C THR A 32 -0.76 -9.74 -4.64
N ALA A 33 -0.19 -10.26 -5.72
CA ALA A 33 1.08 -9.82 -6.30
C ALA A 33 1.21 -10.36 -7.74
N ARG A 34 2.17 -9.85 -8.52
CA ARG A 34 2.40 -10.28 -9.91
C ARG A 34 2.98 -11.70 -10.01
N ASN A 35 3.93 -12.04 -9.16
CA ASN A 35 4.56 -13.35 -9.16
C ASN A 35 3.76 -14.31 -8.27
N LEU A 36 2.99 -15.19 -8.91
CA LEU A 36 2.10 -16.12 -8.23
C LEU A 36 2.84 -17.15 -7.36
N GLU A 37 4.02 -17.63 -7.80
CA GLU A 37 4.80 -18.61 -7.04
C GLU A 37 5.28 -18.05 -5.71
N LYS A 38 5.92 -16.85 -5.75
CA LYS A 38 6.35 -16.13 -4.54
C LYS A 38 5.17 -15.77 -3.64
N LEU A 39 4.04 -15.40 -4.26
CA LEU A 39 2.84 -15.06 -3.53
C LEU A 39 2.26 -16.27 -2.79
N ASN A 40 2.16 -17.43 -3.45
CA ASN A 40 1.67 -18.66 -2.83
C ASN A 40 2.57 -19.12 -1.69
N SER A 41 3.90 -19.03 -1.84
CA SER A 41 4.84 -19.30 -0.75
C SER A 41 4.60 -18.38 0.45
N ALA A 42 4.50 -17.06 0.21
CA ALA A 42 4.22 -16.09 1.27
C ALA A 42 2.84 -16.31 1.91
N CYS A 43 1.82 -16.63 1.11
CA CYS A 43 0.47 -16.90 1.58
C CYS A 43 0.44 -18.14 2.51
N SER A 44 1.12 -19.21 2.12
CA SER A 44 1.24 -20.42 2.96
C SER A 44 1.96 -20.13 4.27
N GLU A 45 3.03 -19.33 4.23
CA GLU A 45 3.83 -18.98 5.41
C GLU A 45 3.04 -18.13 6.42
N VAL A 46 2.23 -17.18 5.96
CA VAL A 46 1.44 -16.31 6.83
C VAL A 46 0.04 -16.86 7.15
N GLY A 47 -0.37 -17.96 6.52
CA GLY A 47 -1.71 -18.53 6.69
C GLY A 47 -2.81 -17.70 6.01
N GLY A 48 -2.51 -17.06 4.87
CA GLY A 48 -3.48 -16.26 4.11
C GLY A 48 -4.64 -17.12 3.56
N ASP A 49 -5.81 -16.52 3.39
CA ASP A 49 -7.05 -17.26 3.04
C ASP A 49 -7.30 -17.33 1.53
N LEU A 50 -6.71 -16.42 0.78
CA LEU A 50 -6.80 -16.37 -0.68
C LEU A 50 -5.57 -15.66 -1.24
N ALA A 51 -5.01 -16.23 -2.32
CA ALA A 51 -3.94 -15.60 -3.08
C ALA A 51 -4.26 -15.68 -4.58
N PHE A 52 -4.07 -14.57 -5.32
CA PHE A 52 -4.17 -14.57 -6.78
C PHE A 52 -3.23 -13.56 -7.41
N SER A 53 -2.78 -13.89 -8.64
CA SER A 53 -1.92 -13.00 -9.41
C SER A 53 -2.67 -11.76 -9.85
N MET A 54 -2.03 -10.59 -9.71
CA MET A 54 -2.60 -9.31 -10.06
C MET A 54 -1.49 -8.31 -10.40
N ASP A 55 -1.59 -7.66 -11.55
CA ASP A 55 -0.82 -6.47 -11.88
C ASP A 55 -1.64 -5.22 -11.52
N VAL A 56 -1.28 -4.56 -10.43
CA VAL A 56 -1.96 -3.35 -9.95
C VAL A 56 -1.93 -2.19 -10.96
N THR A 57 -1.07 -2.26 -11.98
CA THR A 57 -1.00 -1.27 -13.06
C THR A 57 -2.02 -1.52 -14.17
N ASN A 58 -2.71 -2.68 -14.15
CA ASN A 58 -3.73 -3.05 -15.13
C ASN A 58 -5.13 -2.87 -14.54
N PRO A 59 -5.96 -1.92 -15.04
CA PRO A 59 -7.32 -1.73 -14.54
C PRO A 59 -8.20 -2.99 -14.59
N SER A 60 -8.04 -3.85 -15.62
CA SER A 60 -8.85 -5.06 -15.76
C SER A 60 -8.57 -6.08 -14.64
N ASP A 61 -7.36 -6.12 -14.08
CA ASP A 61 -7.05 -6.99 -12.95
C ASP A 61 -7.76 -6.54 -11.68
N TRP A 62 -8.02 -5.24 -11.53
CA TRP A 62 -8.84 -4.71 -10.44
C TRP A 62 -10.31 -5.11 -10.57
N ASP A 63 -10.85 -5.10 -11.79
CA ASP A 63 -12.23 -5.56 -12.05
C ASP A 63 -12.39 -7.05 -11.67
N LEU A 64 -11.38 -7.88 -12.00
CA LEU A 64 -11.34 -9.28 -11.59
C LEU A 64 -11.20 -9.43 -10.05
N ALA A 65 -10.40 -8.60 -9.42
CA ALA A 65 -10.26 -8.60 -7.96
C ALA A 65 -11.58 -8.26 -7.26
N VAL A 66 -12.29 -7.22 -7.70
CA VAL A 66 -13.63 -6.86 -7.18
C VAL A 66 -14.60 -8.01 -7.34
N LYS A 67 -14.64 -8.62 -8.54
CA LYS A 67 -15.51 -9.77 -8.82
C LYS A 67 -15.22 -10.94 -7.87
N SER A 68 -13.94 -11.31 -7.72
CA SER A 68 -13.51 -12.42 -6.86
C SER A 68 -13.86 -12.19 -5.39
N VAL A 69 -13.65 -10.96 -4.89
CA VAL A 69 -14.00 -10.58 -3.51
C VAL A 69 -15.52 -10.62 -3.31
N LYS A 70 -16.28 -10.05 -4.26
CA LYS A 70 -17.75 -10.00 -4.20
C LYS A 70 -18.37 -11.41 -4.21
N GLU A 71 -17.90 -12.29 -5.10
CA GLU A 71 -18.41 -13.66 -5.22
C GLU A 71 -18.09 -14.50 -3.99
N LYS A 72 -16.89 -14.36 -3.41
CA LYS A 72 -16.46 -15.21 -2.31
C LYS A 72 -16.88 -14.71 -0.94
N TYR A 73 -16.89 -13.40 -0.74
CA TYR A 73 -17.07 -12.79 0.60
C TYR A 73 -18.23 -11.78 0.67
N GLY A 74 -18.73 -11.28 -0.46
CA GLY A 74 -19.80 -10.30 -0.56
C GLY A 74 -19.43 -8.88 -0.12
N ARG A 75 -18.23 -8.69 0.48
CA ARG A 75 -17.79 -7.41 1.05
C ARG A 75 -16.27 -7.30 1.12
N LEU A 76 -15.78 -6.07 1.27
CA LEU A 76 -14.40 -5.78 1.63
C LEU A 76 -14.35 -4.76 2.76
N ASP A 77 -13.70 -5.08 3.87
CA ASP A 77 -13.62 -4.21 5.04
C ASP A 77 -12.37 -3.34 5.05
N VAL A 78 -11.24 -3.88 4.59
CA VAL A 78 -9.96 -3.15 4.51
C VAL A 78 -9.29 -3.39 3.16
N LEU A 79 -8.93 -2.32 2.48
CA LEU A 79 -8.05 -2.33 1.32
C LEU A 79 -6.71 -1.74 1.70
N VAL A 80 -5.62 -2.48 1.51
CA VAL A 80 -4.26 -1.98 1.67
C VAL A 80 -3.58 -1.87 0.31
N ASN A 81 -3.49 -0.66 -0.22
CA ASN A 81 -2.75 -0.33 -1.44
C ASN A 81 -1.27 -0.21 -1.09
N ASN A 82 -0.60 -1.36 -1.01
CA ASN A 82 0.81 -1.44 -0.62
C ASN A 82 1.74 -1.65 -1.82
N ALA A 83 1.26 -2.27 -2.91
CA ALA A 83 2.09 -2.50 -4.08
C ALA A 83 2.75 -1.21 -4.57
N GLY A 84 4.05 -1.25 -4.77
CA GLY A 84 4.87 -0.13 -5.22
C GLY A 84 6.33 -0.53 -5.30
N GLY A 85 7.19 0.37 -5.77
CA GLY A 85 8.62 0.11 -5.86
C GLY A 85 9.35 1.21 -6.63
N GLY A 86 10.68 1.24 -6.48
CA GLY A 86 11.53 2.05 -7.35
C GLY A 86 11.66 1.36 -8.71
N VAL A 87 11.44 2.09 -9.77
CA VAL A 87 11.73 1.61 -11.13
C VAL A 87 13.15 2.00 -11.50
N ALA A 88 13.50 3.29 -11.32
CA ALA A 88 14.84 3.81 -11.48
C ALA A 88 15.07 4.95 -10.47
N ILE A 89 16.29 5.09 -9.97
CA ILE A 89 16.75 6.18 -9.11
C ILE A 89 17.95 6.81 -9.78
N LYS A 90 17.73 7.90 -10.49
CA LYS A 90 18.73 8.62 -11.30
C LYS A 90 18.31 10.06 -11.53
N GLU A 91 19.17 10.89 -12.13
CA GLU A 91 18.82 12.24 -12.47
C GLU A 91 17.69 12.30 -13.50
N VAL A 92 16.80 13.29 -13.40
CA VAL A 92 15.61 13.37 -14.25
C VAL A 92 15.95 13.45 -15.74
N SER A 93 17.07 14.05 -16.07
CA SER A 93 17.59 14.15 -17.46
C SER A 93 17.98 12.80 -18.08
N GLU A 94 18.19 11.78 -17.26
CA GLU A 94 18.58 10.44 -17.69
C GLU A 94 17.38 9.48 -17.83
N PHE A 95 16.18 9.91 -17.39
CA PHE A 95 14.98 9.08 -17.51
C PHE A 95 14.49 9.03 -18.95
N THR A 96 14.11 7.85 -19.41
CA THR A 96 13.25 7.74 -20.59
C THR A 96 11.80 8.03 -20.22
N THR A 97 10.99 8.37 -21.20
CA THR A 97 9.54 8.59 -21.00
C THR A 97 8.87 7.33 -20.42
N GLU A 98 9.25 6.14 -20.91
CA GLU A 98 8.71 4.87 -20.47
C GLU A 98 9.03 4.58 -19.01
N GLU A 99 10.22 4.93 -18.54
CA GLU A 99 10.59 4.79 -17.12
C GLU A 99 9.82 5.75 -16.21
N ILE A 100 9.59 6.99 -16.68
CA ILE A 100 8.74 7.95 -15.96
C ILE A 100 7.32 7.40 -15.86
N ASP A 101 6.73 6.99 -16.99
CA ASP A 101 5.37 6.46 -17.06
C ASP A 101 5.23 5.21 -16.19
N ALA A 102 6.18 4.28 -16.25
CA ALA A 102 6.18 3.08 -15.42
C ALA A 102 6.25 3.41 -13.93
N THR A 103 7.06 4.40 -13.53
CA THR A 103 7.18 4.85 -12.14
C THR A 103 5.88 5.45 -11.64
N ILE A 104 5.27 6.34 -12.40
CA ILE A 104 3.98 6.97 -12.07
C ILE A 104 2.87 5.92 -12.05
N LYS A 105 2.83 5.05 -13.06
CA LYS A 105 1.80 4.02 -13.17
C LYS A 105 1.81 3.05 -11.99
N LEU A 106 3.01 2.60 -11.57
CA LEU A 106 3.14 1.68 -10.45
C LEU A 106 2.92 2.37 -9.09
N ASN A 107 3.45 3.57 -8.86
CA ASN A 107 3.51 4.17 -7.53
C ASN A 107 2.39 5.18 -7.24
N LEU A 108 1.61 5.60 -8.25
CA LEU A 108 0.48 6.51 -8.10
C LEU A 108 -0.80 5.92 -8.71
N ASN A 109 -0.81 5.63 -10.01
CA ASN A 109 -2.04 5.22 -10.68
C ASN A 109 -2.60 3.92 -10.08
N SER A 110 -1.75 2.97 -9.69
CA SER A 110 -2.16 1.72 -9.05
C SER A 110 -2.98 1.95 -7.77
N VAL A 111 -2.60 2.94 -6.95
CA VAL A 111 -3.33 3.32 -5.72
C VAL A 111 -4.68 3.93 -6.08
N ILE A 112 -4.72 4.81 -7.09
CA ILE A 112 -5.96 5.42 -7.59
C ILE A 112 -6.89 4.33 -8.12
N TYR A 113 -6.37 3.37 -8.90
CA TYR A 113 -7.17 2.26 -9.42
C TYR A 113 -7.75 1.39 -8.30
N GLY A 114 -6.96 1.07 -7.26
CA GLY A 114 -7.43 0.29 -6.12
C GLY A 114 -8.54 0.98 -5.34
N CYS A 115 -8.36 2.25 -5.02
CA CYS A 115 -9.40 3.04 -4.36
C CYS A 115 -10.66 3.13 -5.22
N ARG A 116 -10.52 3.43 -6.52
CA ARG A 116 -11.66 3.47 -7.47
C ARG A 116 -12.40 2.14 -7.53
N ALA A 117 -11.66 1.03 -7.61
CA ALA A 117 -12.25 -0.29 -7.82
C ALA A 117 -13.18 -0.71 -6.66
N PHE A 118 -12.81 -0.42 -5.43
CA PHE A 118 -13.58 -0.82 -4.25
C PHE A 118 -14.45 0.31 -3.65
N ALA A 119 -14.42 1.52 -4.22
CA ALA A 119 -15.18 2.66 -3.69
C ALA A 119 -16.68 2.37 -3.60
N ASP A 120 -17.30 1.91 -4.68
CA ASP A 120 -18.75 1.71 -4.71
C ASP A 120 -19.18 0.58 -3.76
N MET A 121 -18.42 -0.52 -3.70
CA MET A 121 -18.68 -1.60 -2.73
C MET A 121 -18.67 -1.07 -1.30
N MET A 122 -17.65 -0.28 -0.91
CA MET A 122 -17.56 0.27 0.44
C MET A 122 -18.62 1.34 0.73
N LYS A 123 -18.99 2.16 -0.29
CA LYS A 123 -20.09 3.12 -0.18
C LYS A 123 -21.43 2.42 0.09
N GLU A 124 -21.73 1.35 -0.64
CA GLU A 124 -22.92 0.52 -0.44
C GLU A 124 -22.95 -0.12 0.96
N GLN A 125 -21.79 -0.60 1.44
CA GLN A 125 -21.63 -1.14 2.79
C GLN A 125 -21.80 -0.09 3.90
N LYS A 126 -21.62 1.19 3.58
CA LYS A 126 -21.50 2.31 4.56
C LYS A 126 -20.45 2.04 5.63
N CYS A 127 -19.41 1.34 5.27
CA CYS A 127 -18.31 0.93 6.13
C CYS A 127 -17.11 0.50 5.28
N GLY A 128 -15.91 0.79 5.73
CA GLY A 128 -14.68 0.34 5.10
C GLY A 128 -13.49 1.21 5.50
N THR A 129 -12.30 0.71 5.21
CA THR A 129 -11.05 1.46 5.41
C THR A 129 -10.11 1.20 4.24
N MET A 130 -9.68 2.27 3.57
CA MET A 130 -8.64 2.23 2.56
C MET A 130 -7.34 2.77 3.18
N ILE A 131 -6.25 2.02 3.09
CA ILE A 131 -4.94 2.40 3.61
C ILE A 131 -3.95 2.41 2.46
N ASN A 132 -3.42 3.58 2.14
CA ASN A 132 -2.51 3.79 1.04
C ASN A 132 -1.08 3.94 1.56
N ILE A 133 -0.12 3.21 0.98
CA ILE A 133 1.28 3.29 1.38
C ILE A 133 2.01 4.30 0.48
N SER A 134 2.37 5.44 1.07
CA SER A 134 3.20 6.46 0.44
C SER A 134 4.68 6.28 0.80
N SER A 135 5.39 7.34 1.07
CA SER A 135 6.80 7.38 1.49
C SER A 135 7.13 8.75 2.08
N VAL A 136 8.16 8.85 2.90
CA VAL A 136 8.73 10.15 3.31
C VAL A 136 9.18 10.99 2.11
N CYS A 137 9.46 10.36 0.96
CA CYS A 137 9.68 11.06 -0.31
C CYS A 137 8.49 11.93 -0.75
N ALA A 138 7.30 11.71 -0.20
CA ALA A 138 6.14 12.57 -0.42
C ALA A 138 6.25 13.94 0.28
N ARG A 139 7.09 14.04 1.31
CA ARG A 139 7.28 15.23 2.14
C ARG A 139 8.65 15.86 1.97
N GLN A 140 9.66 15.04 1.70
CA GLN A 140 11.06 15.46 1.50
C GLN A 140 11.58 14.80 0.22
N CYS A 141 12.44 15.52 -0.50
CA CYS A 141 13.01 14.99 -1.72
C CYS A 141 14.54 14.94 -1.60
N TRP A 142 15.13 13.91 -2.18
CA TRP A 142 16.58 13.77 -2.31
C TRP A 142 16.98 13.80 -3.78
N PRO A 143 18.23 14.16 -4.09
CA PRO A 143 18.74 14.05 -5.45
C PRO A 143 18.43 12.66 -6.05
N THR A 144 18.11 12.59 -7.32
CA THR A 144 17.78 11.38 -8.07
C THR A 144 16.42 10.71 -7.76
N TRP A 145 15.65 11.22 -6.80
CA TRP A 145 14.36 10.64 -6.36
C TRP A 145 13.14 11.39 -6.91
N SER A 146 13.33 12.42 -7.75
CA SER A 146 12.27 13.38 -8.12
C SER A 146 11.02 12.73 -8.69
N VAL A 147 11.14 11.77 -9.60
CA VAL A 147 9.99 11.09 -10.23
C VAL A 147 9.24 10.23 -9.24
N TYR A 148 9.95 9.46 -8.42
CA TYR A 148 9.34 8.66 -7.36
C TYR A 148 8.69 9.54 -6.29
N ALA A 149 9.36 10.62 -5.87
CA ALA A 149 8.84 11.57 -4.90
C ALA A 149 7.54 12.23 -5.40
N ALA A 150 7.48 12.62 -6.67
CA ALA A 150 6.27 13.15 -7.30
C ALA A 150 5.11 12.14 -7.23
N ALA A 151 5.37 10.87 -7.55
CA ALA A 151 4.34 9.83 -7.44
C ALA A 151 3.85 9.66 -6.00
N LYS A 152 4.77 9.61 -5.01
CA LYS A 152 4.40 9.42 -3.59
C LYS A 152 3.76 10.66 -2.97
N ALA A 153 4.12 11.87 -3.38
CA ALA A 153 3.41 13.10 -3.05
C ALA A 153 1.98 13.08 -3.63
N GLY A 154 1.84 12.58 -4.86
CA GLY A 154 0.53 12.35 -5.47
C GLY A 154 -0.34 11.40 -4.65
N VAL A 155 0.20 10.28 -4.14
CA VAL A 155 -0.53 9.35 -3.27
C VAL A 155 -0.99 10.04 -1.98
N LEU A 156 -0.11 10.81 -1.32
CA LEU A 156 -0.44 11.50 -0.08
C LEU A 156 -1.60 12.48 -0.29
N ASN A 157 -1.53 13.32 -1.32
CA ASN A 157 -2.58 14.30 -1.59
C ASN A 157 -3.87 13.66 -2.13
N PHE A 158 -3.75 12.64 -2.98
CA PHE A 158 -4.90 11.85 -3.45
C PHE A 158 -5.65 11.21 -2.27
N SER A 159 -4.94 10.66 -1.28
CA SER A 159 -5.56 10.06 -0.10
C SER A 159 -6.42 11.04 0.68
N LYS A 160 -5.98 12.30 0.81
CA LYS A 160 -6.76 13.39 1.43
C LYS A 160 -8.04 13.70 0.64
N GLY A 161 -7.92 13.85 -0.67
CA GLY A 161 -9.09 14.07 -1.53
C GLY A 161 -10.06 12.89 -1.47
N MET A 162 -9.55 11.67 -1.59
CA MET A 162 -10.35 10.46 -1.50
C MET A 162 -11.04 10.30 -0.14
N TYR A 163 -10.41 10.72 0.96
CA TYR A 163 -11.05 10.75 2.28
C TYR A 163 -12.29 11.64 2.29
N LEU A 164 -12.20 12.85 1.73
CA LEU A 164 -13.33 13.79 1.66
C LEU A 164 -14.49 13.24 0.82
N GLU A 165 -14.20 12.51 -0.25
CA GLU A 165 -15.20 11.86 -1.09
C GLU A 165 -15.88 10.67 -0.39
N MET A 166 -15.15 9.94 0.45
CA MET A 166 -15.62 8.71 1.08
C MET A 166 -16.22 8.91 2.47
N GLN A 167 -15.87 10.00 3.16
CA GLN A 167 -16.37 10.33 4.49
C GLN A 167 -17.90 10.38 4.59
N PRO A 168 -18.66 10.97 3.64
CA PRO A 168 -20.13 10.98 3.69
C PRO A 168 -20.76 9.59 3.65
N HIS A 169 -19.98 8.59 3.22
CA HIS A 169 -20.39 7.19 3.14
C HIS A 169 -19.88 6.35 4.32
N ASN A 170 -19.34 7.01 5.36
CA ASN A 170 -18.77 6.34 6.54
C ASN A 170 -17.61 5.39 6.17
N VAL A 171 -16.79 5.75 5.17
CA VAL A 171 -15.60 5.02 4.75
C VAL A 171 -14.36 5.85 5.06
N ARG A 172 -13.39 5.24 5.69
CA ARG A 172 -12.13 5.88 6.08
C ARG A 172 -11.08 5.72 4.97
N VAL A 173 -10.29 6.75 4.77
CA VAL A 173 -9.09 6.67 3.93
C VAL A 173 -7.92 7.23 4.73
N SER A 174 -6.82 6.49 4.76
CA SER A 174 -5.61 6.83 5.50
C SER A 174 -4.38 6.66 4.63
N CYS A 175 -3.35 7.47 4.90
CA CYS A 175 -2.07 7.36 4.21
C CYS A 175 -0.95 7.06 5.21
N VAL A 176 -0.23 5.96 5.03
CA VAL A 176 0.99 5.67 5.79
C VAL A 176 2.19 6.15 4.98
N VAL A 177 3.08 6.88 5.64
CA VAL A 177 4.24 7.56 5.05
C VAL A 177 5.53 6.99 5.68
N PRO A 178 5.99 5.80 5.25
CA PRO A 178 7.18 5.17 5.82
C PRO A 178 8.47 5.87 5.41
N SER A 179 9.44 5.88 6.30
CA SER A 179 10.84 6.13 5.95
C SER A 179 11.51 4.86 5.43
N SER A 180 12.83 4.89 5.33
CA SER A 180 13.63 3.75 4.87
C SER A 180 13.47 2.54 5.80
N ALA A 181 13.14 1.39 5.24
CA ALA A 181 13.05 0.13 5.98
C ALA A 181 13.80 -1.00 5.29
N SER A 182 14.20 -1.99 6.06
CA SER A 182 14.89 -3.19 5.58
C SER A 182 13.96 -4.07 4.76
N THR A 183 13.81 -3.73 3.48
CA THR A 183 12.99 -4.49 2.51
C THR A 183 13.81 -4.75 1.24
N GLY A 184 13.31 -5.63 0.37
CA GLY A 184 13.91 -5.83 -0.97
C GLY A 184 13.84 -4.61 -1.90
N PHE A 185 13.20 -3.51 -1.47
CA PHE A 185 13.10 -2.27 -2.24
C PHE A 185 14.47 -1.64 -2.53
N GLN A 186 15.32 -1.54 -1.52
CA GLN A 186 16.63 -0.90 -1.66
C GLN A 186 17.57 -1.68 -2.59
N SER A 187 17.62 -3.00 -2.44
CA SER A 187 18.39 -3.84 -3.34
C SER A 187 17.86 -3.80 -4.78
N ALA A 188 16.55 -3.70 -4.96
CA ALA A 188 15.94 -3.53 -6.27
C ALA A 188 16.27 -2.17 -6.93
N CYS A 189 16.60 -1.15 -6.13
CA CYS A 189 17.00 0.19 -6.59
C CYS A 189 18.53 0.37 -6.66
N GLY A 190 19.33 -0.67 -6.36
CA GLY A 190 20.80 -0.58 -6.29
C GLY A 190 21.33 0.21 -5.11
N ILE A 191 20.53 0.42 -4.06
CA ILE A 191 20.90 1.19 -2.86
C ILE A 191 21.30 0.21 -1.75
N GLY A 192 22.38 0.52 -1.05
CA GLY A 192 22.82 -0.28 0.10
C GLY A 192 21.84 -0.20 1.27
N SER A 193 21.63 -1.31 1.99
CA SER A 193 20.90 -1.32 3.26
C SER A 193 21.80 -0.85 4.41
N THR A 194 21.25 -0.10 5.36
CA THR A 194 21.89 0.24 6.63
C THR A 194 21.30 -0.59 7.76
N ALA A 195 22.09 -0.90 8.80
CA ALA A 195 21.70 -1.82 9.88
C ALA A 195 20.50 -1.32 10.73
N ASP A 196 20.29 -0.02 10.81
CA ASP A 196 19.34 0.63 11.73
C ASP A 196 18.09 1.14 11.01
N GLN A 197 17.53 0.34 10.11
CA GLN A 197 16.32 0.67 9.38
C GLN A 197 15.09 0.11 10.09
N LEU A 198 13.92 0.75 9.82
CA LEU A 198 12.64 0.16 10.18
C LEU A 198 12.55 -1.28 9.64
N LEU A 199 11.87 -2.13 10.38
CA LEU A 199 11.47 -3.44 9.92
C LEU A 199 10.12 -3.36 9.19
N PRO A 200 9.83 -4.30 8.28
CA PRO A 200 8.49 -4.39 7.66
C PRO A 200 7.36 -4.49 8.68
N GLU A 201 7.62 -5.11 9.83
CA GLU A 201 6.69 -5.29 10.95
C GLU A 201 6.27 -3.95 11.57
N ASP A 202 7.17 -2.97 11.68
CA ASP A 202 6.85 -1.64 12.25
C ASP A 202 5.77 -0.92 11.41
N ILE A 203 5.82 -1.10 10.10
CA ILE A 203 4.81 -0.55 9.19
C ILE A 203 3.53 -1.38 9.24
N ALA A 204 3.64 -2.70 9.35
CA ALA A 204 2.49 -3.59 9.47
C ALA A 204 1.68 -3.29 10.73
N GLU A 205 2.32 -3.04 11.87
CA GLU A 205 1.68 -2.63 13.13
C GLU A 205 0.96 -1.28 12.98
N THR A 206 1.59 -0.32 12.29
CA THR A 206 0.96 0.98 12.01
C THR A 206 -0.30 0.82 11.16
N VAL A 207 -0.25 -0.01 10.11
CA VAL A 207 -1.40 -0.31 9.24
C VAL A 207 -2.50 -1.00 10.03
N LEU A 208 -2.17 -1.99 10.86
CA LEU A 208 -3.12 -2.70 11.71
C LEU A 208 -3.75 -1.77 12.76
N TYR A 209 -2.96 -0.89 13.39
CA TYR A 209 -3.46 0.13 14.32
C TYR A 209 -4.52 1.01 13.65
N ILE A 210 -4.26 1.53 12.46
CA ILE A 210 -5.21 2.36 11.70
C ILE A 210 -6.51 1.57 11.42
N ALA A 211 -6.38 0.32 10.98
CA ALA A 211 -7.53 -0.53 10.69
C ALA A 211 -8.36 -0.85 11.93
N ASN A 212 -7.73 -0.95 13.12
CA ASN A 212 -8.37 -1.25 14.40
C ASN A 212 -9.03 -0.05 15.08
N LEU A 213 -8.82 1.16 14.59
CA LEU A 213 -9.52 2.33 15.14
C LEU A 213 -11.05 2.17 15.02
N PRO A 214 -11.81 2.67 16.00
CA PRO A 214 -13.27 2.67 15.89
C PRO A 214 -13.71 3.48 14.67
N GLN A 215 -14.82 3.09 14.04
CA GLN A 215 -15.28 3.70 12.77
C GLN A 215 -15.43 5.23 12.83
N ARG A 216 -15.68 5.81 13.99
CA ARG A 216 -15.78 7.26 14.22
C ARG A 216 -14.45 8.01 14.22
N ALA A 217 -13.32 7.29 14.16
CA ALA A 217 -11.98 7.87 14.23
C ALA A 217 -11.18 7.57 12.96
N VAL A 218 -10.47 8.56 12.45
CA VAL A 218 -9.58 8.43 11.30
C VAL A 218 -8.21 9.01 11.64
N VAL A 219 -7.16 8.34 11.20
CA VAL A 219 -5.82 8.90 11.05
C VAL A 219 -5.70 9.30 9.59
N GLU A 220 -5.67 10.58 9.28
CA GLU A 220 -5.60 11.08 7.91
C GLU A 220 -4.29 10.62 7.25
N ASP A 221 -3.17 10.93 7.89
CA ASP A 221 -1.86 10.40 7.51
C ASP A 221 -0.95 10.21 8.75
N VAL A 222 0.02 9.32 8.64
CA VAL A 222 1.02 9.07 9.68
C VAL A 222 2.39 8.83 9.05
N THR A 223 3.40 9.54 9.54
CA THR A 223 4.79 9.33 9.13
C THR A 223 5.51 8.46 10.16
N VAL A 224 6.17 7.41 9.68
CA VAL A 224 6.95 6.48 10.52
C VAL A 224 8.42 6.62 10.16
N TRP A 225 9.23 7.04 11.12
CA TRP A 225 10.67 7.18 11.00
C TRP A 225 11.40 6.14 11.84
N GLY A 226 12.55 5.65 11.36
CA GLY A 226 13.51 4.98 12.24
C GLY A 226 14.08 6.00 13.24
N ILE A 227 14.26 5.60 14.50
CA ILE A 227 14.67 6.51 15.59
C ILE A 227 16.06 7.10 15.36
N ASP A 228 16.89 6.41 14.59
CA ASP A 228 18.25 6.82 14.21
C ASP A 228 18.28 7.80 13.02
N LYS A 229 17.16 8.03 12.35
CA LYS A 229 17.09 8.90 11.18
C LYS A 229 16.90 10.34 11.59
N GLN A 230 17.73 11.21 11.00
CA GLN A 230 17.58 12.64 11.16
C GLN A 230 16.29 13.10 10.44
N VAL A 231 15.30 13.52 11.22
CA VAL A 231 14.12 14.19 10.71
C VAL A 231 14.50 15.65 10.44
N ASN A 232 14.65 16.02 9.18
CA ASN A 232 14.79 17.44 8.84
C ASN A 232 13.42 18.10 9.02
N PRO A 233 13.31 19.15 9.86
CA PRO A 233 12.06 19.91 9.93
C PRO A 233 11.74 20.49 8.54
N LEU A 234 10.48 20.47 8.17
CA LEU A 234 9.97 21.09 6.94
C LEU A 234 10.13 22.60 7.00
#